data_4024dd44a609fe0d48d68bb879a31a55
#
_entry.id   4024dd44a609fe0d48d68bb879a31a55
#
_cell.length_a   1.000
_cell.length_b   1.000
_cell.length_c   1.000
_cell.angle_alpha   90.00
_cell.angle_beta   90.00
_cell.angle_gamma   90.00
#
_symmetry.space_group_name_H-M   'P 1'
#
loop_
_entity.id
_entity.type
_entity.pdbx_description
1 polymer ?
#
loop_
_entity_poly.entity_id
_entity_poly.type
_entity_poly.pdbx_seq_one_letter_code
_entity_poly.pdbx_strand_id
1 'polypeptide(L)'
;LAIEAVDRAMRGEGSPSPIYEGEDSVIAYVLSGPKAKYTIPLPKVNEEKKAILETYTKEHSAEYQAQAWIDLARSLNKKINNISNIKKIEIHTSHHTHNVIGTGANDPQKMDPNASRETLDHSIMYIFAVALEDGNWHHINSYTPQRANKKSTVDLWKKIKTFEDKKWTKKYH
;
A
#
# COMPACT_ATOMS: atom_id res chain seq x y z
N LEU A 1 -3.90 14.03 13.74
CA LEU A 1 -3.04 13.39 14.79
C LEU A 1 -1.95 14.34 15.30
N ALA A 2 -1.05 14.89 14.45
CA ALA A 2 0.07 15.74 14.94
C ALA A 2 -0.42 16.99 15.69
N ILE A 3 -1.39 17.73 15.14
CA ILE A 3 -1.98 18.91 15.79
C ILE A 3 -2.62 18.52 17.13
N GLU A 4 -3.33 17.42 17.18
CA GLU A 4 -3.96 16.92 18.41
C GLU A 4 -2.92 16.56 19.46
N ALA A 5 -1.83 15.88 19.07
CA ALA A 5 -0.75 15.54 20.00
C ALA A 5 -0.09 16.78 20.60
N VAL A 6 0.15 17.81 19.78
CA VAL A 6 0.68 19.10 20.26
C VAL A 6 -0.29 19.77 21.22
N ASP A 7 -1.58 19.84 20.89
CA ASP A 7 -2.61 20.45 21.75
C ASP A 7 -2.68 19.73 23.12
N ARG A 8 -2.64 18.41 23.14
CA ARG A 8 -2.61 17.61 24.37
C ARG A 8 -1.35 17.89 25.21
N ALA A 9 -0.18 17.93 24.58
CA ALA A 9 1.06 18.26 25.26
C ALA A 9 1.03 19.68 25.85
N MET A 10 0.49 20.65 25.14
CA MET A 10 0.30 22.04 25.62
C MET A 10 -0.67 22.12 26.82
N ARG A 11 -1.61 21.19 26.94
CA ARG A 11 -2.53 21.04 28.08
C ARG A 11 -1.93 20.27 29.24
N GLY A 12 -0.66 19.86 29.15
CA GLY A 12 0.05 19.18 30.21
C GLY A 12 -0.06 17.65 30.19
N GLU A 13 -0.53 17.07 29.09
CA GLU A 13 -0.51 15.61 28.93
C GLU A 13 0.95 15.13 28.77
N GLY A 14 1.39 14.25 29.66
CA GLY A 14 2.70 13.64 29.59
C GLY A 14 2.70 12.36 28.75
N SER A 15 3.88 11.94 28.36
CA SER A 15 4.10 10.65 27.70
C SER A 15 5.28 9.92 28.34
N PRO A 16 5.39 8.59 28.16
CA PRO A 16 6.60 7.86 28.56
C PRO A 16 7.85 8.46 27.95
N SER A 17 8.93 8.49 28.73
CA SER A 17 10.23 8.99 28.27
C SER A 17 11.36 8.08 28.79
N PRO A 18 12.34 7.75 27.95
CA PRO A 18 12.48 8.08 26.53
C PRO A 18 11.54 7.21 25.66
N ILE A 19 11.00 7.78 24.57
CA ILE A 19 10.14 7.01 23.64
C ILE A 19 10.86 6.62 22.34
N TYR A 20 11.87 7.38 21.95
CA TYR A 20 12.63 7.12 20.72
C TYR A 20 13.89 6.29 20.96
N GLU A 21 14.45 6.28 22.15
CA GLU A 21 15.72 5.65 22.51
C GLU A 21 15.50 4.45 23.45
N GLY A 22 16.43 3.49 23.41
CA GLY A 22 16.41 2.30 24.26
C GLY A 22 15.85 1.06 23.60
N GLU A 23 15.91 -0.05 24.32
CA GLU A 23 15.53 -1.38 23.82
C GLU A 23 14.02 -1.52 23.53
N ASP A 24 13.19 -0.79 24.28
CA ASP A 24 11.72 -0.81 24.15
C ASP A 24 11.17 0.41 23.39
N SER A 25 12.02 1.08 22.62
CA SER A 25 11.69 2.33 21.93
C SER A 25 11.07 2.11 20.55
N VAL A 26 10.50 3.21 19.99
CA VAL A 26 10.01 3.24 18.60
C VAL A 26 11.13 2.87 17.61
N ILE A 27 12.35 3.37 17.83
CA ILE A 27 13.49 3.06 16.96
C ILE A 27 13.83 1.57 17.00
N ALA A 28 13.76 0.94 18.18
CA ALA A 28 14.04 -0.47 18.36
C ALA A 28 13.05 -1.38 17.66
N TYR A 29 11.75 -1.11 17.82
CA TYR A 29 10.68 -1.99 17.34
C TYR A 29 10.19 -1.66 15.94
N VAL A 30 10.21 -0.41 15.53
CA VAL A 30 9.57 0.03 14.28
C VAL A 30 10.60 0.36 13.20
N LEU A 31 11.81 0.72 13.59
CA LEU A 31 12.86 1.13 12.66
C LEU A 31 14.03 0.13 12.65
N SER A 32 15.25 0.60 12.85
CA SER A 32 16.47 -0.19 12.58
C SER A 32 17.14 -0.78 13.82
N GLY A 33 16.37 -0.96 14.89
CA GLY A 33 16.85 -1.55 16.14
C GLY A 33 17.41 -0.56 17.16
N PRO A 34 17.64 -0.96 18.43
CA PRO A 34 17.90 -0.06 19.56
C PRO A 34 19.24 0.69 19.47
N LYS A 35 20.16 0.24 18.63
CA LYS A 35 21.47 0.88 18.41
C LYS A 35 21.48 1.87 17.26
N ALA A 36 20.41 1.96 16.50
CA ALA A 36 20.32 2.89 15.37
C ALA A 36 20.23 4.34 15.86
N LYS A 37 20.91 5.22 15.17
CA LYS A 37 20.89 6.67 15.44
C LYS A 37 20.31 7.39 14.23
N TYR A 38 19.39 8.29 14.50
CA TYR A 38 18.76 9.13 13.49
C TYR A 38 19.03 10.59 13.81
N THR A 39 19.38 11.36 12.80
CA THR A 39 19.45 12.82 12.89
C THR A 39 18.26 13.40 12.15
N ILE A 40 17.41 14.11 12.86
CA ILE A 40 16.26 14.80 12.26
C ILE A 40 16.64 16.25 12.02
N PRO A 41 16.79 16.72 10.78
CA PRO A 41 17.04 18.11 10.49
C PRO A 41 15.78 18.93 10.81
N LEU A 42 15.84 19.68 11.89
CA LEU A 42 14.76 20.62 12.23
C LEU A 42 14.96 21.93 11.48
N PRO A 43 13.90 22.55 10.96
CA PRO A 43 14.00 23.84 10.30
C PRO A 43 14.41 24.93 11.32
N LYS A 44 15.19 25.88 10.85
CA LYS A 44 15.57 27.08 11.65
C LYS A 44 14.35 27.99 11.87
N VAL A 45 14.48 28.91 12.82
CA VAL A 45 13.47 29.97 13.02
C VAL A 45 13.37 30.78 11.73
N ASN A 46 12.15 31.00 11.26
CA ASN A 46 11.81 31.69 10.00
C ASN A 46 12.23 30.97 8.70
N GLU A 47 12.72 29.73 8.77
CA GLU A 47 12.93 28.93 7.58
C GLU A 47 11.59 28.47 7.00
N GLU A 48 11.44 28.57 5.68
CA GLU A 48 10.25 28.10 5.00
C GLU A 48 10.11 26.57 5.10
N LYS A 49 8.92 26.11 5.45
CA LYS A 49 8.60 24.68 5.58
C LYS A 49 8.27 24.09 4.21
N LYS A 50 9.27 23.60 3.49
CA LYS A 50 9.13 23.14 2.10
C LYS A 50 9.11 21.62 1.94
N ALA A 51 9.27 20.84 3.01
CA ALA A 51 9.36 19.38 2.93
C ALA A 51 8.17 18.72 2.17
N ILE A 52 6.99 19.32 2.24
CA ILE A 52 5.83 18.84 1.47
C ILE A 52 6.05 18.93 -0.05
N LEU A 53 6.89 19.86 -0.51
CA LEU A 53 7.19 20.03 -1.94
C LEU A 53 8.14 18.93 -2.45
N GLU A 54 8.82 18.22 -1.56
CA GLU A 54 9.69 17.08 -1.86
C GLU A 54 8.93 15.75 -1.85
N THR A 55 7.62 15.80 -1.64
CA THR A 55 6.74 14.64 -1.69
C THR A 55 5.93 14.63 -2.98
N TYR A 56 5.37 13.50 -3.30
CA TYR A 56 4.43 13.35 -4.41
C TYR A 56 3.17 12.65 -3.95
N THR A 57 2.05 13.02 -4.57
CA THR A 57 0.75 12.42 -4.29
C THR A 57 0.55 11.15 -5.10
N LYS A 58 -0.22 10.22 -4.56
CA LYS A 58 -0.70 9.07 -5.34
C LYS A 58 -1.80 9.53 -6.31
N GLU A 59 -1.78 9.02 -7.53
CA GLU A 59 -2.85 9.26 -8.50
C GLU A 59 -4.12 8.49 -8.12
N HIS A 60 -3.94 7.24 -7.71
CA HIS A 60 -5.05 6.36 -7.37
C HIS A 60 -5.17 6.19 -5.85
N SER A 61 -6.40 6.15 -5.36
CA SER A 61 -6.70 5.82 -3.95
C SER A 61 -6.49 4.33 -3.70
N ALA A 62 -5.25 3.91 -3.68
CA ALA A 62 -4.77 2.56 -3.46
C ALA A 62 -3.38 2.58 -2.82
N GLU A 63 -2.91 1.45 -2.32
CA GLU A 63 -1.57 1.31 -1.80
C GLU A 63 -0.53 1.76 -2.85
N TYR A 64 0.60 2.33 -2.40
CA TYR A 64 1.57 2.99 -3.27
C TYR A 64 2.15 2.07 -4.34
N GLN A 65 2.49 0.84 -3.98
CA GLN A 65 3.09 -0.13 -4.91
C GLN A 65 2.09 -0.63 -5.96
N ALA A 66 0.79 -0.38 -5.77
CA ALA A 66 -0.25 -0.76 -6.72
C ALA A 66 -0.49 0.29 -7.83
N GLN A 67 0.05 1.50 -7.73
CA GLN A 67 -0.25 2.61 -8.66
C GLN A 67 -0.03 2.22 -10.12
N ALA A 68 1.18 1.80 -10.47
CA ALA A 68 1.51 1.39 -11.85
C ALA A 68 0.73 0.15 -12.33
N TRP A 69 0.33 -0.72 -11.40
CA TRP A 69 -0.45 -1.91 -11.73
C TRP A 69 -1.89 -1.58 -12.08
N ILE A 70 -2.46 -0.54 -11.48
CA ILE A 70 -3.78 0.00 -11.88
C ILE A 70 -3.72 0.49 -13.31
N ASP A 71 -2.71 1.28 -13.67
CA ASP A 71 -2.56 1.80 -15.03
C ASP A 71 -2.34 0.68 -16.06
N LEU A 72 -1.51 -0.30 -15.70
CA LEU A 72 -1.30 -1.47 -16.55
C LEU A 72 -2.60 -2.25 -16.75
N ALA A 73 -3.35 -2.50 -15.69
CA ALA A 73 -4.64 -3.21 -15.76
C ALA A 73 -5.65 -2.47 -16.65
N ARG A 74 -5.76 -1.16 -16.49
CA ARG A 74 -6.60 -0.29 -17.34
C ARG A 74 -6.18 -0.34 -18.81
N SER A 75 -4.88 -0.35 -19.07
CA SER A 75 -4.35 -0.50 -20.43
C SER A 75 -4.65 -1.87 -21.02
N LEU A 76 -4.54 -2.94 -20.23
CA LEU A 76 -4.84 -4.31 -20.66
C LEU A 76 -6.34 -4.54 -20.90
N ASN A 77 -7.21 -3.92 -20.11
CA ASN A 77 -8.67 -3.97 -20.32
C ASN A 77 -9.01 -3.60 -21.78
N LYS A 78 -8.40 -2.57 -22.32
CA LYS A 78 -8.62 -2.10 -23.69
C LYS A 78 -8.16 -3.08 -24.78
N LYS A 79 -7.31 -4.04 -24.42
CA LYS A 79 -6.66 -5.00 -25.34
C LYS A 79 -7.25 -6.41 -25.22
N ILE A 80 -7.94 -6.73 -24.13
CA ILE A 80 -8.47 -8.06 -23.86
C ILE A 80 -9.95 -8.09 -24.22
N ASN A 81 -10.29 -8.80 -25.26
CA ASN A 81 -11.68 -8.89 -25.72
C ASN A 81 -12.61 -9.63 -24.73
N ASN A 82 -12.08 -10.62 -24.00
CA ASN A 82 -12.87 -11.38 -23.04
C ASN A 82 -12.04 -11.79 -21.82
N ILE A 83 -12.28 -11.07 -20.74
CA ILE A 83 -11.58 -11.27 -19.45
C ILE A 83 -11.93 -12.66 -18.85
N SER A 84 -13.11 -13.21 -19.12
CA SER A 84 -13.50 -14.52 -18.59
C SER A 84 -12.60 -15.66 -19.09
N ASN A 85 -11.98 -15.49 -20.26
CA ASN A 85 -11.09 -16.47 -20.87
C ASN A 85 -9.69 -16.51 -20.21
N ILE A 86 -9.37 -15.57 -19.35
CA ILE A 86 -8.10 -15.54 -18.64
C ILE A 86 -8.00 -16.78 -17.75
N LYS A 87 -6.94 -17.56 -17.93
CA LYS A 87 -6.67 -18.77 -17.14
C LYS A 87 -5.87 -18.47 -15.89
N LYS A 88 -4.86 -17.62 -16.00
CA LYS A 88 -4.00 -17.15 -14.89
C LYS A 88 -3.43 -15.76 -15.19
N ILE A 89 -3.05 -15.07 -14.14
CA ILE A 89 -2.29 -13.81 -14.19
C ILE A 89 -1.08 -13.97 -13.26
N GLU A 90 0.09 -13.73 -13.80
CA GLU A 90 1.35 -13.73 -13.05
C GLU A 90 1.94 -12.32 -13.02
N ILE A 91 2.06 -11.77 -11.84
CA ILE A 91 2.63 -10.43 -11.59
C ILE A 91 4.06 -10.61 -11.09
N HIS A 92 5.04 -10.32 -11.93
CA HIS A 92 6.44 -10.32 -11.55
C HIS A 92 6.84 -8.93 -11.05
N THR A 93 7.24 -8.84 -9.79
CA THR A 93 7.43 -7.56 -9.10
C THR A 93 8.60 -7.60 -8.11
N SER A 94 8.83 -6.50 -7.38
CA SER A 94 9.88 -6.44 -6.36
C SER A 94 9.58 -7.34 -5.15
N HIS A 95 10.63 -7.68 -4.39
CA HIS A 95 10.50 -8.38 -3.11
C HIS A 95 9.50 -7.69 -2.20
N HIS A 96 9.62 -6.38 -2.05
CA HIS A 96 8.75 -5.61 -1.17
C HIS A 96 7.29 -5.70 -1.59
N THR A 97 6.97 -5.44 -2.85
CA THR A 97 5.59 -5.54 -3.37
C THR A 97 5.03 -6.96 -3.22
N HIS A 98 5.83 -7.99 -3.54
CA HIS A 98 5.42 -9.39 -3.41
C HIS A 98 5.04 -9.75 -1.97
N ASN A 99 5.85 -9.34 -1.00
CA ASN A 99 5.68 -9.73 0.41
C ASN A 99 4.76 -8.79 1.21
N VAL A 100 4.49 -7.57 0.74
CA VAL A 100 3.61 -6.62 1.46
C VAL A 100 2.19 -6.68 0.95
N ILE A 101 1.98 -6.53 -0.36
CA ILE A 101 0.63 -6.47 -0.95
C ILE A 101 0.30 -7.63 -1.87
N GLY A 102 1.26 -8.50 -2.12
CA GLY A 102 1.14 -9.66 -3.01
C GLY A 102 0.86 -10.97 -2.29
N THR A 103 0.92 -12.06 -3.06
CA THR A 103 0.69 -13.41 -2.52
C THR A 103 1.80 -13.88 -1.57
N GLY A 104 2.99 -13.27 -1.61
CA GLY A 104 4.09 -13.56 -0.68
C GLY A 104 3.84 -13.07 0.75
N ALA A 105 2.88 -12.18 0.96
CA ALA A 105 2.46 -11.76 2.29
C ALA A 105 1.91 -12.92 3.15
N ASN A 106 1.47 -14.00 2.52
CA ASN A 106 0.85 -15.16 3.18
C ASN A 106 -0.34 -14.79 4.07
N ASP A 107 -1.04 -13.71 3.74
CA ASP A 107 -2.18 -13.18 4.46
C ASP A 107 -3.48 -13.59 3.74
N PRO A 108 -4.27 -14.51 4.29
CA PRO A 108 -5.50 -14.98 3.65
C PRO A 108 -6.57 -13.89 3.54
N GLN A 109 -6.54 -12.85 4.38
CA GLN A 109 -7.49 -11.74 4.30
C GLN A 109 -7.36 -10.98 2.98
N LYS A 110 -6.18 -10.97 2.37
CA LYS A 110 -5.97 -10.35 1.04
C LYS A 110 -6.69 -11.07 -0.10
N MET A 111 -7.30 -12.22 0.19
CA MET A 111 -8.11 -13.01 -0.75
C MET A 111 -9.57 -13.15 -0.27
N ASP A 112 -9.97 -12.41 0.77
CA ASP A 112 -11.33 -12.43 1.32
C ASP A 112 -12.16 -11.25 0.78
N PRO A 113 -13.23 -11.51 0.01
CA PRO A 113 -14.10 -10.45 -0.50
C PRO A 113 -14.88 -9.71 0.60
N ASN A 114 -14.90 -10.21 1.82
CA ASN A 114 -15.51 -9.56 2.98
C ASN A 114 -14.49 -8.81 3.85
N ALA A 115 -13.22 -8.78 3.43
CA ALA A 115 -12.19 -8.05 4.14
C ALA A 115 -12.50 -6.54 4.18
N SER A 116 -11.89 -5.85 5.15
CA SER A 116 -12.02 -4.40 5.26
C SER A 116 -11.47 -3.68 4.04
N ARG A 117 -11.93 -2.44 3.83
CA ARG A 117 -11.40 -1.58 2.76
C ARG A 117 -9.87 -1.46 2.83
N GLU A 118 -9.33 -1.34 4.03
CA GLU A 118 -7.88 -1.21 4.27
C GLU A 118 -7.13 -2.47 3.85
N THR A 119 -7.69 -3.65 4.09
CA THR A 119 -7.13 -4.93 3.64
C THR A 119 -7.20 -5.06 2.11
N LEU A 120 -8.33 -4.71 1.51
CA LEU A 120 -8.49 -4.71 0.05
C LEU A 120 -7.54 -3.71 -0.62
N ASP A 121 -7.30 -2.56 0.02
CA ASP A 121 -6.33 -1.55 -0.41
C ASP A 121 -4.89 -2.09 -0.44
N HIS A 122 -4.59 -3.08 0.37
CA HIS A 122 -3.30 -3.75 0.46
C HIS A 122 -3.30 -5.14 -0.21
N SER A 123 -4.19 -5.39 -1.17
CA SER A 123 -4.23 -6.59 -1.99
C SER A 123 -4.05 -6.25 -3.47
N ILE A 124 -2.83 -6.41 -3.99
CA ILE A 124 -2.57 -6.17 -5.41
C ILE A 124 -3.41 -7.09 -6.31
N MET A 125 -3.74 -8.29 -5.84
CA MET A 125 -4.57 -9.24 -6.57
C MET A 125 -5.99 -8.68 -6.75
N TYR A 126 -6.58 -8.13 -5.67
CA TYR A 126 -7.87 -7.46 -5.73
C TYR A 126 -7.84 -6.22 -6.62
N ILE A 127 -6.88 -5.33 -6.35
CA ILE A 127 -6.73 -4.05 -7.06
C ILE A 127 -6.60 -4.29 -8.56
N PHE A 128 -5.74 -5.22 -8.96
CA PHE A 128 -5.52 -5.54 -10.36
C PHE A 128 -6.76 -6.16 -11.02
N ALA A 129 -7.46 -7.07 -10.33
CA ALA A 129 -8.68 -7.67 -10.83
C ALA A 129 -9.77 -6.63 -11.11
N VAL A 130 -10.02 -5.73 -10.15
CA VAL A 130 -11.02 -4.67 -10.29
C VAL A 130 -10.65 -3.69 -11.40
N ALA A 131 -9.42 -3.20 -11.42
CA ALA A 131 -8.96 -2.27 -12.43
C ALA A 131 -8.99 -2.89 -13.84
N LEU A 132 -8.71 -4.19 -13.95
CA LEU A 132 -8.76 -4.92 -15.22
C LEU A 132 -10.20 -5.13 -15.69
N GLU A 133 -11.16 -5.45 -14.81
CA GLU A 133 -12.56 -5.61 -15.19
C GLU A 133 -13.23 -4.29 -15.56
N ASP A 134 -12.97 -3.23 -14.78
CA ASP A 134 -13.67 -1.95 -14.94
C ASP A 134 -13.00 -1.03 -15.98
N GLY A 135 -11.73 -1.30 -16.35
CA GLY A 135 -10.94 -0.37 -17.16
C GLY A 135 -10.72 0.97 -16.47
N ASN A 136 -11.01 1.05 -15.17
CA ASN A 136 -10.95 2.26 -14.35
C ASN A 136 -10.67 1.90 -12.88
N TRP A 137 -10.37 2.94 -12.09
CA TRP A 137 -10.24 2.85 -10.64
C TRP A 137 -10.93 4.02 -9.96
N HIS A 138 -11.76 3.77 -8.96
CA HIS A 138 -12.52 4.80 -8.26
C HIS A 138 -12.39 4.64 -6.74
N HIS A 139 -12.09 5.71 -6.04
CA HIS A 139 -11.76 5.73 -4.61
C HIS A 139 -12.85 5.21 -3.66
N ILE A 140 -14.11 5.16 -4.10
CA ILE A 140 -15.23 4.56 -3.36
C ILE A 140 -15.73 3.30 -4.07
N ASN A 141 -16.16 3.43 -5.34
CA ASN A 141 -16.86 2.38 -6.04
C ASN A 141 -16.05 1.09 -6.20
N SER A 142 -14.72 1.23 -6.34
CA SER A 142 -13.83 0.07 -6.44
C SER A 142 -13.70 -0.72 -5.13
N TYR A 143 -14.19 -0.19 -4.00
CA TYR A 143 -14.10 -0.83 -2.68
C TYR A 143 -15.45 -1.19 -2.07
N THR A 144 -16.55 -1.04 -2.79
CA THR A 144 -17.85 -1.40 -2.23
C THR A 144 -17.94 -2.91 -1.98
N PRO A 145 -18.66 -3.36 -0.93
CA PRO A 145 -18.88 -4.78 -0.68
C PRO A 145 -19.48 -5.51 -1.90
N GLN A 146 -20.38 -4.86 -2.62
CA GLN A 146 -20.98 -5.39 -3.84
C GLN A 146 -19.93 -5.61 -4.93
N ARG A 147 -18.97 -4.67 -5.05
CA ARG A 147 -17.87 -4.79 -6.02
C ARG A 147 -16.90 -5.90 -5.66
N ALA A 148 -16.51 -5.99 -4.39
CA ALA A 148 -15.60 -7.02 -3.90
C ALA A 148 -16.21 -8.44 -4.01
N ASN A 149 -17.50 -8.58 -3.74
CA ASN A 149 -18.21 -9.85 -3.78
C ASN A 149 -18.77 -10.22 -5.18
N LYS A 150 -18.55 -9.39 -6.21
CA LYS A 150 -18.96 -9.74 -7.58
C LYS A 150 -18.27 -11.02 -8.02
N LYS A 151 -19.07 -12.02 -8.43
CA LYS A 151 -18.57 -13.36 -8.77
C LYS A 151 -17.41 -13.31 -9.77
N SER A 152 -17.54 -12.55 -10.84
CA SER A 152 -16.49 -12.44 -11.88
C SER A 152 -15.18 -11.87 -11.31
N THR A 153 -15.27 -10.90 -10.39
CA THR A 153 -14.10 -10.32 -9.72
C THR A 153 -13.41 -11.36 -8.84
N VAL A 154 -14.18 -12.07 -8.03
CA VAL A 154 -13.64 -13.13 -7.15
C VAL A 154 -12.99 -14.24 -7.99
N ASP A 155 -13.62 -14.64 -9.08
CA ASP A 155 -13.08 -15.67 -9.99
C ASP A 155 -11.80 -15.19 -10.69
N LEU A 156 -11.71 -13.93 -11.07
CA LEU A 156 -10.52 -13.33 -11.67
C LEU A 156 -9.41 -13.16 -10.64
N TRP A 157 -9.74 -12.61 -9.49
CA TRP A 157 -8.82 -12.37 -8.37
C TRP A 157 -8.06 -13.64 -7.95
N LYS A 158 -8.78 -14.77 -7.83
CA LYS A 158 -8.19 -16.07 -7.49
C LYS A 158 -7.20 -16.60 -8.54
N LYS A 159 -7.20 -16.08 -9.74
CA LYS A 159 -6.26 -16.46 -10.81
C LYS A 159 -4.96 -15.66 -10.77
N ILE A 160 -4.85 -14.67 -9.89
CA ILE A 160 -3.70 -13.77 -9.81
C ILE A 160 -2.71 -14.27 -8.75
N LYS A 161 -1.46 -14.41 -9.15
CA LYS A 161 -0.34 -14.67 -8.25
C LYS A 161 0.78 -13.68 -8.51
N THR A 162 1.48 -13.30 -7.46
CA THR A 162 2.69 -12.47 -7.56
C THR A 162 3.93 -13.32 -7.38
N PHE A 163 5.02 -12.89 -8.01
CA PHE A 163 6.34 -13.52 -7.90
C PHE A 163 7.40 -12.44 -7.75
N GLU A 164 8.37 -12.68 -6.87
CA GLU A 164 9.53 -11.83 -6.81
C GLU A 164 10.37 -11.99 -8.08
N ASP A 165 10.76 -10.87 -8.67
CA ASP A 165 11.78 -10.78 -9.70
C ASP A 165 12.93 -9.90 -9.19
N LYS A 166 14.11 -10.49 -9.04
CA LYS A 166 15.31 -9.82 -8.52
C LYS A 166 15.68 -8.54 -9.30
N LYS A 167 15.34 -8.47 -10.58
CA LYS A 167 15.55 -7.27 -11.39
C LYS A 167 14.72 -6.09 -10.86
N TRP A 168 13.47 -6.34 -10.51
CA TRP A 168 12.60 -5.32 -9.94
C TRP A 168 12.95 -5.01 -8.48
N THR A 169 13.33 -6.02 -7.70
CA THR A 169 13.85 -5.82 -6.34
C THR A 169 15.05 -4.87 -6.34
N LYS A 170 16.02 -5.08 -7.25
CA LYS A 170 17.19 -4.20 -7.37
C LYS A 170 16.84 -2.77 -7.80
N LYS A 171 15.75 -2.56 -8.52
CA LYS A 171 15.31 -1.22 -8.98
C LYS A 171 14.45 -0.48 -7.94
N TYR A 172 13.96 -1.18 -6.94
CA TYR A 172 13.09 -0.60 -5.90
C TYR A 172 13.90 0.21 -4.87
N HIS A 173 15.18 -0.07 -4.72
CA HIS A 173 16.15 0.64 -3.88
C HIS A 173 16.99 1.60 -4.78
#